data_37eed292a5082769d37ffede1ce7755b
#
_entry.id   37eed292a5082769d37ffede1ce7755b
#
_cell.length_a   1.000
_cell.length_b   1.000
_cell.length_c   1.000
_cell.angle_alpha   90.00
_cell.angle_beta   90.00
_cell.angle_gamma   90.00
#
_symmetry.space_group_name_H-M   'P 1'
#
loop_
_entity.id
_entity.type
_entity.pdbx_description
1 polymer ?
#
loop_
_entity_poly.entity_id
_entity_poly.type
_entity_poly.pdbx_seq_one_letter_code
_entity_poly.pdbx_strand_id
1 'polypeptide(L)'
;MRPETKQSKNERVIAVFGGSAPTEGSTGYEEARLVGRLLAQAGFTVMNGGYMGTMEAVSRGAKEAGGHTLGITNAAPFWRDLQPNPWIDREEKASDLLSRLRRLTLADGFLVLKGSVGTLTELALTWSLMQTQAIPRVPFVLLGSHWQRVLDVFVTNSYARPPDLAMIQVADTPEEAVELLTQGGKGR
;
A
#
# COMPACT_ATOMS: atom_id res chain seq x y z
N MET A 1 13.57 28.08 -13.94
CA MET A 1 14.46 27.16 -13.20
C MET A 1 13.76 26.91 -11.87
N ARG A 2 13.03 25.76 -11.73
CA ARG A 2 12.37 25.40 -10.47
C ARG A 2 13.41 24.68 -9.60
N PRO A 3 13.48 24.94 -8.29
CA PRO A 3 14.42 24.24 -7.44
C PRO A 3 14.07 22.77 -7.38
N GLU A 4 15.02 21.91 -7.71
CA GLU A 4 14.95 20.47 -7.42
C GLU A 4 14.87 20.32 -5.90
N THR A 5 13.73 19.86 -5.41
CA THR A 5 13.55 19.51 -4.01
C THR A 5 14.48 18.34 -3.72
N LYS A 6 15.51 18.59 -2.93
CA LYS A 6 16.40 17.55 -2.39
C LYS A 6 15.53 16.49 -1.70
N GLN A 7 15.44 15.33 -2.30
CA GLN A 7 14.95 14.13 -1.63
C GLN A 7 15.80 13.91 -0.39
N SER A 8 15.18 13.98 0.79
CA SER A 8 15.89 13.65 2.02
C SER A 8 16.30 12.18 1.96
N LYS A 9 17.56 11.89 2.20
CA LYS A 9 18.25 10.62 1.96
C LYS A 9 17.76 9.45 2.82
N ASN A 10 16.62 9.55 3.52
CA ASN A 10 16.16 8.56 4.50
C ASN A 10 14.63 8.42 4.61
N GLU A 11 13.87 8.81 3.59
CA GLU A 11 12.41 8.73 3.62
C GLU A 11 11.95 7.33 3.21
N ARG A 12 11.55 6.51 4.19
CA ARG A 12 11.00 5.17 3.94
C ARG A 12 9.55 5.27 3.48
N VAL A 13 9.23 4.58 2.39
CA VAL A 13 7.90 4.60 1.75
C VAL A 13 7.19 3.27 1.99
N ILE A 14 5.96 3.33 2.50
CA ILE A 14 5.07 2.17 2.56
C ILE A 14 3.96 2.32 1.51
N ALA A 15 3.86 1.33 0.63
CA ALA A 15 2.74 1.25 -0.30
C ALA A 15 1.53 0.58 0.38
N VAL A 16 0.38 1.26 0.33
CA VAL A 16 -0.88 0.76 0.88
C VAL A 16 -1.84 0.45 -0.26
N PHE A 17 -2.24 -0.82 -0.37
CA PHE A 17 -3.19 -1.33 -1.34
C PHE A 17 -4.56 -1.53 -0.68
N GLY A 18 -5.63 -1.13 -1.33
CA GLY A 18 -6.97 -1.28 -0.78
C GLY A 18 -8.09 -0.84 -1.73
N GLY A 19 -9.33 -1.04 -1.32
CA GLY A 19 -10.49 -0.85 -2.16
C GLY A 19 -10.93 0.61 -2.31
N SER A 20 -11.58 0.93 -3.43
CA SER A 20 -12.18 2.26 -3.69
C SER A 20 -13.62 2.41 -3.16
N ALA A 21 -14.22 1.33 -2.65
CA ALA A 21 -15.63 1.33 -2.24
C ALA A 21 -15.93 1.95 -0.85
N PRO A 22 -15.05 1.87 0.18
CA PRO A 22 -15.34 2.47 1.47
C PRO A 22 -15.55 3.98 1.39
N THR A 23 -16.55 4.47 2.10
CA THR A 23 -16.87 5.91 2.20
C THR A 23 -16.61 6.42 3.61
N GLU A 24 -16.42 7.73 3.76
CA GLU A 24 -16.22 8.38 5.06
C GLU A 24 -17.30 7.94 6.07
N GLY A 25 -16.89 7.62 7.29
CA GLY A 25 -17.75 7.10 8.36
C GLY A 25 -17.99 5.57 8.30
N SER A 26 -17.61 4.88 7.22
CA SER A 26 -17.65 3.41 7.21
C SER A 26 -16.47 2.80 7.98
N THR A 27 -16.66 1.62 8.57
CA THR A 27 -15.61 0.91 9.32
C THR A 27 -14.32 0.77 8.51
N GLY A 28 -14.42 0.39 7.22
CA GLY A 28 -13.24 0.21 6.37
C GLY A 28 -12.51 1.52 6.04
N TYR A 29 -13.24 2.65 5.98
CA TYR A 29 -12.64 3.97 5.78
C TYR A 29 -11.90 4.42 7.05
N GLU A 30 -12.53 4.30 8.21
CA GLU A 30 -11.92 4.73 9.49
C GLU A 30 -10.73 3.84 9.88
N GLU A 31 -10.78 2.55 9.60
CA GLU A 31 -9.63 1.65 9.76
C GLU A 31 -8.45 2.09 8.86
N ALA A 32 -8.70 2.36 7.58
CA ALA A 32 -7.67 2.85 6.66
C ALA A 32 -7.11 4.21 7.08
N ARG A 33 -7.96 5.12 7.60
CA ARG A 33 -7.54 6.42 8.14
C ARG A 33 -6.65 6.26 9.36
N LEU A 34 -6.97 5.33 10.26
CA LEU A 34 -6.13 4.98 11.41
C LEU A 34 -4.76 4.44 10.94
N VAL A 35 -4.75 3.53 9.97
CA VAL A 35 -3.50 3.01 9.36
C VAL A 35 -2.62 4.17 8.86
N GLY A 36 -3.19 5.11 8.10
CA GLY A 36 -2.45 6.26 7.59
C GLY A 36 -1.81 7.10 8.69
N ARG A 37 -2.57 7.36 9.76
CA ARG A 37 -2.08 8.07 10.95
C ARG A 37 -0.90 7.36 11.60
N LEU A 38 -1.03 6.05 11.84
CA LEU A 38 0.01 5.24 12.49
C LEU A 38 1.28 5.15 11.64
N LEU A 39 1.15 4.99 10.32
CA LEU A 39 2.29 4.99 9.40
C LEU A 39 3.05 6.33 9.44
N ALA A 40 2.33 7.45 9.42
CA ALA A 40 2.94 8.78 9.53
C ALA A 40 3.64 8.98 10.88
N GLN A 41 3.02 8.57 11.98
CA GLN A 41 3.63 8.62 13.32
C GLN A 41 4.88 7.76 13.44
N ALA A 42 4.96 6.65 12.68
CA ALA A 42 6.15 5.81 12.56
C ALA A 42 7.22 6.38 11.61
N GLY A 43 6.98 7.56 11.01
CA GLY A 43 7.93 8.25 10.15
C GLY A 43 7.96 7.77 8.70
N PHE A 44 6.92 7.06 8.24
CA PHE A 44 6.80 6.62 6.86
C PHE A 44 6.08 7.64 5.97
N THR A 45 6.51 7.73 4.72
CA THR A 45 5.69 8.30 3.64
C THR A 45 4.71 7.24 3.16
N VAL A 46 3.45 7.62 3.04
CA VAL A 46 2.37 6.74 2.59
C VAL A 46 2.19 6.85 1.08
N MET A 47 2.42 5.76 0.36
CA MET A 47 2.16 5.67 -1.09
C MET A 47 0.89 4.85 -1.34
N ASN A 48 0.05 5.30 -2.27
CA ASN A 48 -1.14 4.56 -2.70
C ASN A 48 -1.58 4.96 -4.11
N GLY A 49 -2.72 4.44 -4.56
CA GLY A 49 -3.25 4.70 -5.90
C GLY A 49 -3.83 6.09 -6.13
N GLY A 50 -3.87 6.96 -5.13
CA GLY A 50 -4.18 8.39 -5.26
C GLY A 50 -5.67 8.76 -5.34
N TYR A 51 -6.60 7.81 -5.39
CA TYR A 51 -8.02 8.09 -5.62
C TYR A 51 -8.87 8.00 -4.34
N MET A 52 -10.09 7.50 -4.44
CA MET A 52 -11.10 7.42 -3.39
C MET A 52 -10.99 6.17 -2.52
N GLY A 53 -11.88 6.05 -1.56
CA GLY A 53 -12.00 4.88 -0.69
C GLY A 53 -10.89 4.79 0.33
N THR A 54 -10.30 3.59 0.50
CA THR A 54 -9.19 3.41 1.43
C THR A 54 -7.94 4.20 1.03
N MET A 55 -7.75 4.50 -0.26
CA MET A 55 -6.63 5.35 -0.73
C MET A 55 -6.76 6.77 -0.18
N GLU A 56 -7.95 7.35 -0.23
CA GLU A 56 -8.23 8.66 0.36
C GLU A 56 -8.10 8.61 1.88
N ALA A 57 -8.71 7.61 2.52
CA ALA A 57 -8.71 7.47 3.97
C ALA A 57 -7.30 7.39 4.55
N VAL A 58 -6.43 6.56 3.96
CA VAL A 58 -5.05 6.41 4.42
C VAL A 58 -4.23 7.68 4.19
N SER A 59 -4.45 8.37 3.07
CA SER A 59 -3.79 9.66 2.80
C SER A 59 -4.24 10.72 3.79
N ARG A 60 -5.53 10.80 4.07
CA ARG A 60 -6.11 11.72 5.08
C ARG A 60 -5.52 11.48 6.46
N GLY A 61 -5.51 10.22 6.91
CA GLY A 61 -4.94 9.87 8.22
C GLY A 61 -3.48 10.24 8.35
N ALA A 62 -2.69 10.02 7.29
CA ALA A 62 -1.28 10.40 7.25
C ALA A 62 -1.11 11.92 7.33
N LYS A 63 -1.91 12.68 6.59
CA LYS A 63 -1.86 14.16 6.61
C LYS A 63 -2.30 14.76 7.94
N GLU A 64 -3.33 14.22 8.56
CA GLU A 64 -3.81 14.63 9.88
C GLU A 64 -2.74 14.41 10.98
N ALA A 65 -1.83 13.46 10.78
CA ALA A 65 -0.69 13.21 11.67
C ALA A 65 0.59 13.97 11.26
N GLY A 66 0.52 14.88 10.28
CA GLY A 66 1.67 15.66 9.80
C GLY A 66 2.62 14.88 8.88
N GLY A 67 2.22 13.73 8.37
CA GLY A 67 3.01 12.90 7.46
C GLY A 67 2.94 13.32 6.00
N HIS A 68 3.65 12.56 5.15
CA HIS A 68 3.72 12.77 3.71
C HIS A 68 3.00 11.68 2.92
N THR A 69 2.44 12.07 1.76
CA THR A 69 1.65 11.18 0.90
C THR A 69 2.08 11.26 -0.56
N LEU A 70 2.08 10.10 -1.22
CA LEU A 70 2.42 9.94 -2.63
C LEU A 70 1.29 9.17 -3.32
N GLY A 71 0.64 9.79 -4.29
CA GLY A 71 -0.38 9.17 -5.12
C GLY A 71 0.17 8.73 -6.47
N ILE A 72 0.02 7.46 -6.82
CA ILE A 72 0.37 6.94 -8.14
C ILE A 72 -0.91 6.82 -8.97
N THR A 73 -1.19 7.85 -9.76
CA THR A 73 -2.40 7.93 -10.58
C THR A 73 -2.18 7.38 -11.99
N ASN A 74 -3.24 7.34 -12.80
CA ASN A 74 -3.19 6.75 -14.14
C ASN A 74 -3.77 7.72 -15.18
N ALA A 75 -3.06 7.87 -16.32
CA ALA A 75 -3.50 8.67 -17.46
C ALA A 75 -4.41 7.91 -18.45
N ALA A 76 -4.65 6.59 -18.24
CA ALA A 76 -5.48 5.78 -19.13
C ALA A 76 -6.93 6.33 -19.25
N PRO A 77 -7.64 6.08 -20.36
CA PRO A 77 -8.95 6.70 -20.64
C PRO A 77 -10.00 6.54 -19.55
N PHE A 78 -10.09 5.37 -18.92
CA PHE A 78 -11.02 5.10 -17.82
C PHE A 78 -10.76 5.97 -16.58
N TRP A 79 -9.50 6.37 -16.34
CA TRP A 79 -9.08 7.15 -15.17
C TRP A 79 -8.89 8.63 -15.47
N ARG A 80 -9.06 9.05 -16.74
CA ARG A 80 -8.72 10.40 -17.23
C ARG A 80 -9.39 11.52 -16.44
N ASP A 81 -10.65 11.32 -16.07
CA ASP A 81 -11.47 12.32 -15.41
C ASP A 81 -11.41 12.22 -13.87
N LEU A 82 -10.69 11.21 -13.33
CA LEU A 82 -10.49 11.09 -11.90
C LEU A 82 -9.34 11.97 -11.45
N GLN A 83 -9.63 12.87 -10.53
CA GLN A 83 -8.60 13.67 -9.87
C GLN A 83 -8.02 12.91 -8.68
N PRO A 84 -6.74 13.15 -8.30
CA PRO A 84 -6.21 12.65 -7.06
C PRO A 84 -7.02 13.20 -5.89
N ASN A 85 -7.12 12.43 -4.80
CA ASN A 85 -7.80 12.92 -3.60
C ASN A 85 -7.03 14.12 -2.99
N PRO A 86 -7.70 14.99 -2.23
CA PRO A 86 -7.13 16.26 -1.75
C PRO A 86 -6.00 16.08 -0.70
N TRP A 87 -5.78 14.86 -0.22
CA TRP A 87 -4.78 14.54 0.80
C TRP A 87 -3.45 14.06 0.20
N ILE A 88 -3.28 14.10 -1.13
CA ILE A 88 -2.03 13.74 -1.82
C ILE A 88 -1.11 14.97 -1.89
N ASP A 89 0.09 14.86 -1.30
CA ASP A 89 1.12 15.91 -1.39
C ASP A 89 1.83 15.89 -2.75
N ARG A 90 2.15 14.68 -3.23
CA ARG A 90 2.85 14.47 -4.50
C ARG A 90 2.11 13.45 -5.35
N GLU A 91 1.77 13.85 -6.57
CA GLU A 91 1.23 12.96 -7.58
C GLU A 91 2.33 12.53 -8.55
N GLU A 92 2.39 11.22 -8.83
CA GLU A 92 3.11 10.65 -9.96
C GLU A 92 2.11 10.01 -10.91
N LYS A 93 1.95 10.57 -12.10
CA LYS A 93 0.97 10.12 -13.08
C LYS A 93 1.60 9.12 -14.03
N ALA A 94 1.21 7.85 -13.93
CA ALA A 94 1.64 6.79 -14.82
C ALA A 94 0.94 6.87 -16.18
N SER A 95 1.62 6.47 -17.25
CA SER A 95 1.08 6.49 -18.62
C SER A 95 -0.04 5.46 -18.85
N ASP A 96 0.01 4.35 -18.12
CA ASP A 96 -0.87 3.20 -18.26
C ASP A 96 -0.95 2.38 -16.95
N LEU A 97 -1.84 1.38 -16.92
CA LEU A 97 -2.04 0.56 -15.73
C LEU A 97 -0.80 -0.25 -15.33
N LEU A 98 -0.05 -0.79 -16.28
CA LEU A 98 1.13 -1.61 -15.98
C LEU A 98 2.27 -0.76 -15.40
N SER A 99 2.49 0.42 -15.98
CA SER A 99 3.44 1.41 -15.45
C SER A 99 3.08 1.85 -14.04
N ARG A 100 1.78 2.05 -13.77
CA ARG A 100 1.26 2.37 -12.43
C ARG A 100 1.52 1.24 -11.44
N LEU A 101 1.15 0.01 -11.78
CA LEU A 101 1.38 -1.17 -10.95
C LEU A 101 2.88 -1.34 -10.65
N ARG A 102 3.73 -1.24 -11.68
CA ARG A 102 5.18 -1.30 -11.52
C ARG A 102 5.68 -0.25 -10.52
N ARG A 103 5.19 1.00 -10.61
CA ARG A 103 5.62 2.07 -9.70
C ARG A 103 5.18 1.81 -8.26
N LEU A 104 3.98 1.28 -8.06
CA LEU A 104 3.44 0.91 -6.75
C LEU A 104 4.23 -0.22 -6.08
N THR A 105 4.91 -1.09 -6.84
CA THR A 105 5.77 -2.15 -6.26
C THR A 105 7.17 -1.68 -5.85
N LEU A 106 7.50 -0.40 -6.04
CA LEU A 106 8.78 0.19 -5.65
C LEU A 106 8.63 0.94 -4.30
N ALA A 107 8.55 0.18 -3.21
CA ALA A 107 8.40 0.67 -1.85
C ALA A 107 9.31 -0.09 -0.87
N ASP A 108 9.48 0.44 0.34
CA ASP A 108 10.26 -0.17 1.41
C ASP A 108 9.42 -1.14 2.27
N GLY A 109 8.13 -1.24 1.99
CA GLY A 109 7.20 -2.18 2.59
C GLY A 109 5.81 -2.04 1.99
N PHE A 110 4.97 -3.05 2.21
CA PHE A 110 3.63 -3.14 1.64
C PHE A 110 2.60 -3.47 2.73
N LEU A 111 1.48 -2.77 2.70
CA LEU A 111 0.32 -3.04 3.54
C LEU A 111 -0.92 -3.22 2.65
N VAL A 112 -1.62 -4.32 2.83
CA VAL A 112 -2.81 -4.65 2.05
C VAL A 112 -4.04 -4.63 2.94
N LEU A 113 -4.93 -3.70 2.67
CA LEU A 113 -6.24 -3.59 3.29
C LEU A 113 -7.27 -4.41 2.51
N LYS A 114 -8.48 -4.52 3.04
CA LYS A 114 -9.59 -5.13 2.31
C LYS A 114 -9.86 -4.37 1.00
N GLY A 115 -10.01 -5.12 -0.09
CA GLY A 115 -10.21 -4.52 -1.41
C GLY A 115 -10.87 -5.44 -2.42
N SER A 116 -10.77 -5.08 -3.69
CA SER A 116 -11.34 -5.81 -4.82
C SER A 116 -10.25 -6.40 -5.73
N VAL A 117 -10.59 -6.67 -6.99
CA VAL A 117 -9.68 -7.24 -7.99
C VAL A 117 -8.41 -6.39 -8.19
N GLY A 118 -8.49 -5.06 -8.10
CA GLY A 118 -7.31 -4.19 -8.19
C GLY A 118 -6.33 -4.47 -7.04
N THR A 119 -6.84 -4.52 -5.81
CA THR A 119 -6.05 -4.86 -4.62
C THR A 119 -5.45 -6.26 -4.70
N LEU A 120 -6.21 -7.24 -5.22
CA LEU A 120 -5.70 -8.59 -5.44
C LEU A 120 -4.58 -8.60 -6.50
N THR A 121 -4.71 -7.80 -7.55
CA THR A 121 -3.66 -7.64 -8.58
C THR A 121 -2.37 -7.07 -7.99
N GLU A 122 -2.48 -6.02 -7.18
CA GLU A 122 -1.34 -5.38 -6.51
C GLU A 122 -0.65 -6.35 -5.55
N LEU A 123 -1.43 -7.09 -4.75
CA LEU A 123 -0.94 -8.14 -3.85
C LEU A 123 -0.21 -9.24 -4.63
N ALA A 124 -0.86 -9.85 -5.63
CA ALA A 124 -0.31 -10.98 -6.36
C ALA A 124 0.94 -10.60 -7.16
N LEU A 125 0.94 -9.42 -7.80
CA LEU A 125 2.09 -8.90 -8.52
C LEU A 125 3.27 -8.66 -7.57
N THR A 126 3.06 -7.98 -6.46
CA THR A 126 4.11 -7.68 -5.48
C THR A 126 4.70 -8.98 -4.92
N TRP A 127 3.85 -9.92 -4.55
CA TRP A 127 4.26 -11.23 -4.06
C TRP A 127 5.12 -11.99 -5.09
N SER A 128 4.66 -12.05 -6.34
CA SER A 128 5.37 -12.70 -7.44
C SER A 128 6.73 -12.04 -7.72
N LEU A 129 6.81 -10.71 -7.68
CA LEU A 129 8.06 -9.98 -7.88
C LEU A 129 9.06 -10.24 -6.75
N MET A 130 8.60 -10.34 -5.50
CA MET A 130 9.45 -10.72 -4.36
C MET A 130 9.90 -12.17 -4.43
N GLN A 131 8.99 -13.09 -4.82
CA GLN A 131 9.29 -14.51 -5.00
C GLN A 131 10.39 -14.75 -6.04
N THR A 132 10.29 -14.05 -7.17
CA THR A 132 11.25 -14.15 -8.27
C THR A 132 12.50 -13.29 -8.07
N GLN A 133 12.61 -12.58 -6.93
CA GLN A 133 13.69 -11.65 -6.61
C GLN A 133 13.83 -10.48 -7.62
N ALA A 134 12.77 -10.17 -8.36
CA ALA A 134 12.71 -9.00 -9.24
C ALA A 134 12.66 -7.68 -8.45
N ILE A 135 12.18 -7.73 -7.21
CA ILE A 135 12.28 -6.67 -6.21
C ILE A 135 12.84 -7.26 -4.90
N PRO A 136 13.45 -6.45 -4.04
CA PRO A 136 13.94 -6.90 -2.73
C PRO A 136 12.81 -7.47 -1.87
N ARG A 137 13.14 -8.41 -0.98
CA ARG A 137 12.24 -8.81 0.10
C ARG A 137 12.19 -7.70 1.13
N VAL A 138 10.99 -7.15 1.31
CA VAL A 138 10.66 -6.13 2.30
C VAL A 138 9.45 -6.57 3.10
N PRO A 139 9.12 -5.94 4.25
CA PRO A 139 7.92 -6.26 5.00
C PRO A 139 6.68 -6.22 4.13
N PHE A 140 5.86 -7.27 4.18
CA PHE A 140 4.64 -7.41 3.41
C PHE A 140 3.51 -7.91 4.31
N VAL A 141 2.63 -7.01 4.69
CA VAL A 141 1.60 -7.23 5.71
C VAL A 141 0.20 -7.14 5.10
N LEU A 142 -0.65 -8.09 5.43
CA LEU A 142 -2.08 -8.09 5.09
C LEU A 142 -2.88 -7.79 6.36
N LEU A 143 -3.76 -6.80 6.34
CA LEU A 143 -4.56 -6.41 7.50
C LEU A 143 -5.95 -7.06 7.46
N GLY A 144 -6.25 -7.82 8.50
CA GLY A 144 -7.53 -8.42 8.80
C GLY A 144 -7.62 -9.93 8.54
N SER A 145 -8.32 -10.62 9.42
CA SER A 145 -8.50 -12.08 9.42
C SER A 145 -9.12 -12.65 8.13
N HIS A 146 -9.77 -11.81 7.31
CA HIS A 146 -10.28 -12.23 6.00
C HIS A 146 -9.15 -12.62 5.06
N TRP A 147 -7.97 -12.02 5.16
CA TRP A 147 -6.82 -12.39 4.36
C TRP A 147 -6.26 -13.76 4.74
N GLN A 148 -6.27 -14.11 6.03
CA GLN A 148 -5.89 -15.46 6.45
C GLN A 148 -6.75 -16.50 5.74
N ARG A 149 -8.08 -16.30 5.70
CA ARG A 149 -8.99 -17.23 5.01
C ARG A 149 -8.72 -17.32 3.50
N VAL A 150 -8.39 -16.18 2.86
CA VAL A 150 -8.04 -16.17 1.43
C VAL A 150 -6.75 -16.95 1.19
N LEU A 151 -5.73 -16.75 2.03
CA LEU A 151 -4.47 -17.48 1.93
C LEU A 151 -4.66 -18.98 2.17
N ASP A 152 -5.45 -19.39 3.16
CA ASP A 152 -5.73 -20.80 3.46
C ASP A 152 -6.37 -21.52 2.26
N VAL A 153 -7.37 -20.89 1.64
CA VAL A 153 -8.00 -21.43 0.42
C VAL A 153 -7.02 -21.49 -0.74
N PHE A 154 -6.23 -20.45 -0.93
CA PHE A 154 -5.23 -20.40 -2.00
C PHE A 154 -4.18 -21.50 -1.83
N VAL A 155 -3.62 -21.65 -0.64
CA VAL A 155 -2.59 -22.65 -0.31
C VAL A 155 -3.11 -24.08 -0.52
N THR A 156 -4.31 -24.34 -0.02
CA THR A 156 -4.93 -25.68 -0.13
C THR A 156 -5.18 -26.09 -1.60
N ASN A 157 -5.40 -25.13 -2.49
CA ASN A 157 -5.78 -25.39 -3.89
C ASN A 157 -4.73 -24.93 -4.92
N SER A 158 -3.50 -24.69 -4.50
CA SER A 158 -2.41 -24.23 -5.39
C SER A 158 -1.12 -25.00 -5.16
N TYR A 159 -0.10 -24.68 -5.93
CA TYR A 159 1.29 -25.16 -5.76
C TYR A 159 2.17 -24.16 -4.97
N ALA A 160 1.58 -23.27 -4.18
CA ALA A 160 2.32 -22.35 -3.32
C ALA A 160 3.14 -23.13 -2.27
N ARG A 161 4.38 -22.76 -2.09
CA ARG A 161 5.32 -23.46 -1.20
C ARG A 161 5.47 -22.70 0.12
N PRO A 162 5.83 -23.36 1.23
CA PRO A 162 6.07 -22.69 2.51
C PRO A 162 6.98 -21.45 2.46
N PRO A 163 8.09 -21.42 1.69
CA PRO A 163 8.93 -20.23 1.56
C PRO A 163 8.23 -19.05 0.86
N ASP A 164 7.25 -19.31 -0.01
CA ASP A 164 6.49 -18.27 -0.69
C ASP A 164 5.53 -17.60 0.29
N LEU A 165 4.89 -18.39 1.15
CA LEU A 165 3.99 -17.91 2.21
C LEU A 165 4.72 -17.15 3.30
N ALA A 166 5.92 -17.55 3.65
CA ALA A 166 6.74 -16.88 4.66
C ALA A 166 7.16 -15.44 4.28
N MET A 167 6.83 -14.99 3.06
CA MET A 167 7.03 -13.59 2.65
C MET A 167 5.91 -12.67 3.13
N ILE A 168 4.77 -13.22 3.53
CA ILE A 168 3.56 -12.49 3.90
C ILE A 168 3.29 -12.69 5.39
N GLN A 169 2.93 -11.61 6.06
CA GLN A 169 2.45 -11.63 7.44
C GLN A 169 1.01 -11.14 7.47
N VAL A 170 0.19 -11.71 8.33
CA VAL A 170 -1.20 -11.25 8.55
C VAL A 170 -1.25 -10.61 9.93
N ALA A 171 -1.83 -9.43 9.98
CA ALA A 171 -2.08 -8.67 11.20
C ALA A 171 -3.59 -8.56 11.44
N ASP A 172 -4.01 -8.62 12.69
CA ASP A 172 -5.42 -8.47 13.05
C ASP A 172 -5.82 -7.02 13.31
N THR A 173 -4.86 -6.15 13.67
CA THR A 173 -5.10 -4.74 13.98
C THR A 173 -4.17 -3.80 13.20
N PRO A 174 -4.59 -2.53 12.98
CA PRO A 174 -3.74 -1.50 12.39
C PRO A 174 -2.41 -1.30 13.12
N GLU A 175 -2.42 -1.35 14.46
CA GLU A 175 -1.25 -1.19 15.31
C GLU A 175 -0.23 -2.31 15.06
N GLU A 176 -0.68 -3.55 15.08
CA GLU A 176 0.14 -4.72 14.79
C GLU A 176 0.71 -4.65 13.37
N ALA A 177 -0.10 -4.26 12.39
CA ALA A 177 0.36 -4.14 11.01
C ALA A 177 1.51 -3.13 10.87
N VAL A 178 1.41 -1.97 11.51
CA VAL A 178 2.47 -0.94 11.48
C VAL A 178 3.70 -1.38 12.29
N GLU A 179 3.52 -2.11 13.38
CA GLU A 179 4.64 -2.69 14.14
C GLU A 179 5.45 -3.66 13.27
N LEU A 180 4.80 -4.60 12.58
CA LEU A 180 5.44 -5.55 11.66
C LEU A 180 6.23 -4.84 10.55
N LEU A 181 5.67 -3.77 9.95
CA LEU A 181 6.35 -2.95 8.95
C LEU A 181 7.60 -2.26 9.52
N THR A 182 7.56 -1.86 10.78
CA THR A 182 8.66 -1.15 11.45
C THR A 182 9.81 -2.12 11.79
N GLN A 183 9.49 -3.31 12.28
CA GLN A 183 10.47 -4.32 12.70
C GLN A 183 11.27 -4.88 11.51
N GLY A 184 10.61 -5.14 10.38
CA GLY A 184 11.25 -5.68 9.18
C GLY A 184 12.27 -4.74 8.51
N GLY A 185 12.33 -3.46 8.92
CA GLY A 185 13.29 -2.48 8.41
C GLY A 185 14.60 -2.35 9.19
N LYS A 186 14.75 -3.05 10.30
CA LYS A 186 15.95 -2.97 11.17
C LYS A 186 17.09 -3.92 10.78
N GLY A 187 16.93 -4.71 9.72
CA GLY A 187 17.87 -5.75 9.29
C GLY A 187 18.70 -5.42 8.03
N ARG A 188 18.87 -4.13 7.71
CA ARG A 188 19.75 -3.69 6.61
C ARG A 188 20.89 -2.82 7.10
#